data_5db9dcb209209a87c8ec58c2e57255c1
#
_entry.id   5db9dcb209209a87c8ec58c2e57255c1
#
_cell.length_a   1.000
_cell.length_b   1.000
_cell.length_c   1.000
_cell.angle_alpha   90.00
_cell.angle_beta   90.00
_cell.angle_gamma   90.00
#
_symmetry.space_group_name_H-M   'P 1'
#
loop_
_entity.id
_entity.type
_entity.pdbx_description
1 polymer ?
#
loop_
_entity_poly.entity_id
_entity_poly.type
_entity_poly.pdbx_seq_one_letter_code
_entity_poly.pdbx_strand_id
1 'polypeptide(L)'
;MAEHRTPPAAPAIPPLRIGGYDLASRLIMGTGGITDLTALEGALVASGTTLTTVALRRWSADTRDGLVALLDRLGIDVLPNTAGCYTARDAVLTARLGREALE
;
A
#
# COMPACT_ATOMS: atom_id res chain seq x y z
N MET A 1 -9.77 25.04 34.87
CA MET A 1 -9.79 24.72 33.44
C MET A 1 -8.40 24.27 33.04
N ALA A 2 -8.30 23.07 32.57
CA ALA A 2 -7.02 22.60 32.10
C ALA A 2 -6.66 23.38 30.83
N GLU A 3 -5.57 24.12 30.89
CA GLU A 3 -5.05 24.75 29.70
C GLU A 3 -4.73 23.68 28.66
N HIS A 4 -5.30 23.83 27.48
CA HIS A 4 -4.97 22.97 26.39
C HIS A 4 -3.56 23.31 25.90
N ARG A 5 -2.58 22.69 26.52
CA ARG A 5 -1.19 22.83 26.06
C ARG A 5 -1.02 21.99 24.80
N THR A 6 -0.71 22.67 23.74
CA THR A 6 -0.17 21.96 22.56
C THR A 6 1.12 21.29 23.01
N PRO A 7 1.21 19.96 22.94
CA PRO A 7 2.46 19.28 23.27
C PRO A 7 3.59 19.82 22.39
N PRO A 8 4.82 19.89 22.91
CA PRO A 8 5.94 20.28 22.07
C PRO A 8 5.93 19.41 20.80
N ALA A 9 6.14 20.05 19.68
CA ALA A 9 6.21 19.33 18.41
C ALA A 9 7.23 18.20 18.54
N ALA A 10 6.80 16.96 18.26
CA ALA A 10 7.73 15.86 18.18
C ALA A 10 8.81 16.21 17.14
N PRO A 11 10.08 15.80 17.36
CA PRO A 11 11.11 16.00 16.36
C PRO A 11 10.58 15.54 15.00
N ALA A 12 10.70 16.37 13.99
CA ALA A 12 10.25 16.01 12.65
C ALA A 12 10.96 14.74 12.23
N ILE A 13 10.19 13.67 12.03
CA ILE A 13 10.72 12.44 11.46
C ILE A 13 10.92 12.70 9.98
N PRO A 14 12.15 12.61 9.47
CA PRO A 14 12.36 12.82 8.04
C PRO A 14 11.61 11.76 7.23
N PRO A 15 11.11 12.09 6.03
CA PRO A 15 10.46 11.10 5.19
C PRO A 15 11.42 9.95 4.88
N LEU A 16 10.88 8.76 4.74
CA LEU A 16 11.64 7.59 4.32
C LEU A 16 11.84 7.64 2.82
N ARG A 17 13.09 7.58 2.38
CA ARG A 17 13.38 7.57 0.96
C ARG A 17 13.77 6.19 0.48
N ILE A 18 12.97 5.63 -0.44
CA ILE A 18 13.22 4.32 -1.04
C ILE A 18 13.02 4.43 -2.55
N GLY A 19 14.02 4.00 -3.31
CA GLY A 19 13.92 3.93 -4.77
C GLY A 19 13.57 5.25 -5.45
N GLY A 20 13.97 6.38 -4.86
CA GLY A 20 13.64 7.70 -5.38
C GLY A 20 12.27 8.22 -4.92
N TYR A 21 11.52 7.46 -4.15
CA TYR A 21 10.24 7.88 -3.57
C TYR A 21 10.44 8.39 -2.15
N ASP A 22 9.85 9.54 -1.86
CA ASP A 22 9.79 10.06 -0.50
C ASP A 22 8.46 9.63 0.13
N LEU A 23 8.54 8.77 1.15
CA LEU A 23 7.38 8.26 1.84
C LEU A 23 7.13 9.07 3.11
N ALA A 24 6.02 9.78 3.16
CA ALA A 24 5.65 10.57 4.33
C ALA A 24 5.37 9.67 5.54
N SER A 25 4.81 8.49 5.33
CA SER A 25 4.61 7.47 6.36
C SER A 25 5.65 6.38 6.25
N ARG A 26 6.21 5.96 7.39
CA ARG A 26 7.14 4.82 7.46
C ARG A 26 6.43 3.47 7.56
N LEU A 27 5.09 3.49 7.63
CA LEU A 27 4.30 2.28 7.66
C LEU A 27 3.93 1.85 6.25
N ILE A 28 4.31 0.65 5.88
CA ILE A 28 3.89 0.00 4.64
C ILE A 28 2.81 -1.02 5.01
N MET A 29 1.61 -0.82 4.49
CA MET A 29 0.49 -1.72 4.78
C MET A 29 0.41 -2.85 3.78
N GLY A 30 -0.10 -4.00 4.23
CA GLY A 30 -0.48 -5.09 3.36
C GLY A 30 -1.97 -5.07 3.07
N THR A 31 -2.37 -5.66 1.96
CA THR A 31 -3.78 -5.78 1.55
C THR A 31 -4.25 -7.24 1.48
N GLY A 32 -3.37 -8.19 1.81
CA GLY A 32 -3.70 -9.61 1.78
C GLY A 32 -4.70 -10.01 2.86
N GLY A 33 -5.61 -10.92 2.49
CA GLY A 33 -6.59 -11.46 3.44
C GLY A 33 -7.79 -10.57 3.74
N ILE A 34 -7.84 -9.37 3.21
CA ILE A 34 -8.98 -8.47 3.38
C ILE A 34 -9.96 -8.68 2.23
N THR A 35 -11.19 -9.06 2.56
CA THR A 35 -12.24 -9.34 1.58
C THR A 35 -13.25 -8.20 1.43
N ASP A 36 -13.23 -7.25 2.36
CA ASP A 36 -14.15 -6.10 2.37
C ASP A 36 -13.38 -4.81 2.10
N LEU A 37 -13.66 -4.18 0.97
CA LEU A 37 -13.02 -2.93 0.58
C LEU A 37 -13.34 -1.77 1.53
N THR A 38 -14.52 -1.75 2.14
CA THR A 38 -14.88 -0.72 3.12
C THR A 38 -14.02 -0.83 4.37
N ALA A 39 -13.79 -2.04 4.87
CA ALA A 39 -12.91 -2.28 6.01
C ALA A 39 -11.47 -1.93 5.65
N LEU A 40 -11.02 -2.27 4.46
CA LEU A 40 -9.68 -1.93 3.98
C LEU A 40 -9.50 -0.42 3.90
N GLU A 41 -10.46 0.30 3.34
CA GLU A 41 -10.41 1.76 3.28
C GLU A 41 -10.25 2.38 4.67
N GLY A 42 -11.06 1.92 5.64
CA GLY A 42 -10.96 2.39 7.02
C GLY A 42 -9.59 2.13 7.62
N ALA A 43 -9.01 0.96 7.39
CA ALA A 43 -7.69 0.61 7.89
C ALA A 43 -6.59 1.44 7.24
N LEU A 44 -6.66 1.66 5.93
CA LEU A 44 -5.68 2.46 5.21
C LEU A 44 -5.70 3.92 5.67
N VAL A 45 -6.88 4.49 5.79
CA VAL A 45 -7.03 5.88 6.28
C VAL A 45 -6.53 6.01 7.71
N ALA A 46 -6.91 5.10 8.59
CA ALA A 46 -6.50 5.14 10.00
C ALA A 46 -4.99 4.96 10.16
N SER A 47 -4.35 4.17 9.29
CA SER A 47 -2.90 3.93 9.36
C SER A 47 -2.06 5.12 8.91
N GLY A 48 -2.61 5.99 8.07
CA GLY A 48 -1.86 7.07 7.44
C GLY A 48 -0.82 6.62 6.44
N THR A 49 -0.88 5.36 6.00
CA THR A 49 0.11 4.83 5.04
C THR A 49 0.03 5.52 3.69
N THR A 50 1.17 5.62 3.02
CA THR A 50 1.25 6.12 1.64
C THR A 50 1.68 5.06 0.65
N LEU A 51 1.99 3.86 1.14
CA LEU A 51 2.43 2.73 0.31
C LEU A 51 1.83 1.44 0.85
N THR A 52 1.25 0.64 -0.03
CA THR A 52 0.73 -0.68 0.33
C THR A 52 1.25 -1.76 -0.59
N THR A 53 1.38 -2.97 -0.07
CA THR A 53 1.77 -4.12 -0.87
C THR A 53 0.54 -4.82 -1.42
N VAL A 54 0.67 -5.37 -2.61
CA VAL A 54 -0.39 -6.11 -3.28
C VAL A 54 0.18 -7.40 -3.87
N ALA A 55 -0.46 -8.53 -3.55
CA ALA A 55 -0.06 -9.83 -4.09
C ALA A 55 -0.70 -10.03 -5.47
N LEU A 56 0.10 -9.96 -6.52
CA LEU A 56 -0.39 -10.01 -7.92
C LEU A 56 -1.14 -11.29 -8.25
N ARG A 57 -0.71 -12.43 -7.72
CA ARG A 57 -1.38 -13.71 -8.00
C ARG A 57 -2.80 -13.81 -7.45
N ARG A 58 -3.14 -12.97 -6.50
CA ARG A 58 -4.48 -12.97 -5.89
C ARG A 58 -5.46 -12.05 -6.60
N TRP A 59 -5.01 -11.39 -7.66
CA TRP A 59 -5.85 -10.48 -8.41
C TRP A 59 -6.74 -11.24 -9.38
N SER A 60 -8.03 -11.12 -9.21
CA SER A 60 -9.01 -11.31 -10.27
C SER A 60 -9.30 -9.95 -10.91
N ALA A 61 -9.91 -9.94 -12.09
CA ALA A 61 -10.27 -8.69 -12.75
C ALA A 61 -11.17 -7.82 -11.86
N ASP A 62 -12.16 -8.42 -11.21
CA ASP A 62 -13.10 -7.70 -10.36
C ASP A 62 -12.43 -7.13 -9.11
N THR A 63 -11.60 -7.92 -8.44
CA THR A 63 -10.89 -7.50 -7.23
C THR A 63 -9.87 -6.42 -7.55
N ARG A 64 -9.15 -6.56 -8.66
CA ARG A 64 -8.14 -5.59 -9.09
C ARG A 64 -8.75 -4.21 -9.28
N ASP A 65 -9.82 -4.11 -10.05
CA ASP A 65 -10.40 -2.82 -10.41
C ASP A 65 -10.90 -2.06 -9.17
N GLY A 66 -11.55 -2.75 -8.24
CA GLY A 66 -12.00 -2.15 -6.99
C GLY A 66 -10.84 -1.70 -6.10
N LEU A 67 -9.82 -2.53 -5.95
CA LEU A 67 -8.65 -2.22 -5.14
C LEU A 67 -7.83 -1.08 -5.73
N VAL A 68 -7.55 -1.12 -7.03
CA VAL A 68 -6.79 -0.07 -7.70
C VAL A 68 -7.51 1.27 -7.61
N ALA A 69 -8.83 1.29 -7.85
CA ALA A 69 -9.62 2.50 -7.74
C ALA A 69 -9.59 3.07 -6.31
N LEU A 70 -9.66 2.21 -5.29
CA LEU A 70 -9.57 2.63 -3.90
C LEU A 70 -8.22 3.27 -3.59
N LEU A 71 -7.12 2.61 -3.97
CA LEU A 71 -5.77 3.11 -3.70
C LEU A 71 -5.49 4.41 -4.45
N ASP A 72 -5.94 4.50 -5.69
CA ASP A 72 -5.79 5.71 -6.50
C ASP A 72 -6.56 6.87 -5.88
N ARG A 73 -7.80 6.65 -5.46
CA ARG A 73 -8.62 7.67 -4.80
C ARG A 73 -8.00 8.16 -3.49
N LEU A 74 -7.37 7.28 -2.74
CA LEU A 74 -6.70 7.62 -1.48
C LEU A 74 -5.29 8.19 -1.67
N GLY A 75 -4.77 8.18 -2.90
CA GLY A 75 -3.40 8.64 -3.17
C GLY A 75 -2.32 7.73 -2.61
N ILE A 76 -2.60 6.43 -2.52
CA ILE A 76 -1.68 5.44 -1.97
C ILE A 76 -0.98 4.71 -3.10
N ASP A 77 0.35 4.67 -3.06
CA ASP A 77 1.15 3.94 -4.03
C ASP A 77 1.12 2.43 -3.78
N VAL A 78 1.35 1.67 -4.84
CA VAL A 78 1.32 0.21 -4.80
C VAL A 78 2.73 -0.35 -4.95
N LEU A 79 3.09 -1.25 -4.04
CA LEU A 79 4.27 -2.08 -4.17
C LEU A 79 3.81 -3.52 -4.44
N PRO A 80 3.84 -3.97 -5.69
CA PRO A 80 3.39 -5.33 -6.01
C PRO A 80 4.39 -6.37 -5.50
N ASN A 81 3.89 -7.54 -5.17
CA ASN A 81 4.72 -8.67 -4.79
C ASN A 81 4.27 -9.95 -5.50
N THR A 82 5.17 -10.91 -5.51
CA THR A 82 4.97 -12.20 -6.17
C THR A 82 4.66 -13.32 -5.18
N ALA A 83 4.02 -13.01 -4.07
CA ALA A 83 3.64 -14.00 -3.07
C ALA A 83 2.82 -15.13 -3.69
N GLY A 84 3.11 -16.35 -3.32
CA GLY A 84 2.49 -17.55 -3.87
C GLY A 84 3.16 -18.10 -5.13
N CYS A 85 4.21 -17.48 -5.62
CA CYS A 85 5.06 -18.05 -6.68
C CYS A 85 6.13 -18.94 -6.04
N TYR A 86 6.24 -20.17 -6.53
CA TYR A 86 7.16 -21.16 -5.95
C TYR A 86 8.42 -21.38 -6.78
N THR A 87 8.51 -20.81 -7.97
CA THR A 87 9.68 -20.91 -8.85
C THR A 87 10.13 -19.53 -9.25
N ALA A 88 11.42 -19.38 -9.57
CA ALA A 88 11.97 -18.13 -10.09
C ALA A 88 11.27 -17.72 -11.40
N ARG A 89 11.01 -18.69 -12.26
CA ARG A 89 10.31 -18.46 -13.54
C ARG A 89 8.93 -17.82 -13.32
N ASP A 90 8.15 -18.40 -12.44
CA ASP A 90 6.79 -17.90 -12.14
C ASP A 90 6.84 -16.51 -11.49
N ALA A 91 7.79 -16.30 -10.59
CA ALA A 91 7.96 -15.00 -9.95
C ALA A 91 8.33 -13.91 -10.94
N VAL A 92 9.26 -14.19 -11.86
CA VAL A 92 9.67 -13.23 -12.89
C VAL A 92 8.50 -12.93 -13.85
N LEU A 93 7.78 -13.96 -14.28
CA LEU A 93 6.62 -13.79 -15.17
C LEU A 93 5.54 -12.95 -14.47
N THR A 94 5.21 -13.26 -13.23
CA THR A 94 4.21 -12.53 -12.46
C THR A 94 4.64 -11.07 -12.25
N ALA A 95 5.90 -10.83 -11.95
CA ALA A 95 6.42 -9.47 -11.79
C ALA A 95 6.31 -8.66 -13.08
N ARG A 96 6.62 -9.25 -14.22
CA ARG A 96 6.50 -8.59 -15.52
C ARG A 96 5.06 -8.25 -15.88
N LEU A 97 4.15 -9.19 -15.65
CA LEU A 97 2.72 -8.95 -15.87
C LEU A 97 2.18 -7.85 -14.95
N GLY A 98 2.63 -7.82 -13.70
CA GLY A 98 2.28 -6.79 -12.75
C GLY A 98 2.77 -5.41 -13.19
N ARG A 99 3.98 -5.33 -13.73
CA ARG A 99 4.52 -4.07 -14.27
C ARG A 99 3.63 -3.54 -15.40
N GLU A 100 3.25 -4.40 -16.34
CA GLU A 100 2.36 -3.99 -17.43
C GLU A 100 0.99 -3.54 -16.94
N ALA A 101 0.46 -4.18 -15.91
CA ALA A 101 -0.87 -3.86 -15.39
C ALA A 101 -0.90 -2.56 -14.56
N LEU A 102 0.24 -2.14 -14.00
CA LEU A 102 0.33 -1.01 -13.07
C LEU A 102 0.99 0.24 -13.66
N GLU A 103 1.57 0.14 -14.84
CA GLU A 103 2.15 1.29 -15.56
C GLU A 103 1.17 1.97 -16.49
#